data_3b37499bd73aaa72cecf6e245399cfc1
#
_entry.id   3b37499bd73aaa72cecf6e245399cfc1
#
_cell.length_a   1.000
_cell.length_b   1.000
_cell.length_c   1.000
_cell.angle_alpha   90.00
_cell.angle_beta   90.00
_cell.angle_gamma   90.00
#
_symmetry.space_group_name_H-M   'P 1'
#
loop_
_entity.id
_entity.type
_entity.pdbx_description
1 polymer ?
#
loop_
_entity_poly.entity_id
_entity_poly.type
_entity_poly.pdbx_seq_one_letter_code
_entity_poly.pdbx_strand_id
1 'polypeptide(L)'
;ETTGLADPAPVLHSVMSEPTLLARCRLEGVITVVDAVNGMATLDSHAEAVKQVAVADRIVLTKVDLLTGREGEDMLFAIIARLRKLNPAARLLTTHRNEATAERLFTMGLFDPTKKTPDVRKWLAAEAYETGEKRNRRRHAHHDENGHDHHHHDDVSRHDEHIRSFSFTETQAI
;
A
#
# COMPACT_ATOMS: atom_id res chain seq x y z
N GLU A 1 0.85 8.06 -5.51
CA GLU A 1 1.96 7.28 -4.96
C GLU A 1 1.93 7.36 -3.43
N THR A 2 2.24 6.25 -2.76
CA THR A 2 2.34 6.18 -1.31
C THR A 2 3.79 5.89 -0.90
N THR A 3 4.12 6.12 0.37
CA THR A 3 5.43 5.69 0.91
C THR A 3 5.56 4.16 0.89
N GLY A 4 6.80 3.66 0.85
CA GLY A 4 7.08 2.23 0.71
C GLY A 4 6.50 1.33 1.80
N LEU A 5 6.26 1.87 3.00
CA LEU A 5 5.70 1.14 4.15
C LEU A 5 4.28 1.62 4.53
N ALA A 6 3.57 2.26 3.61
CA ALA A 6 2.19 2.65 3.85
C ALA A 6 1.26 1.42 3.87
N ASP A 7 0.40 1.32 4.87
CA ASP A 7 -0.73 0.39 4.83
C ASP A 7 -1.69 0.82 3.71
N PRO A 8 -1.95 -0.02 2.72
CA PRO A 8 -2.79 0.34 1.59
C PRO A 8 -4.28 0.46 1.95
N ALA A 9 -4.75 -0.19 3.02
CA ALA A 9 -6.17 -0.25 3.33
C ALA A 9 -6.80 1.12 3.65
N PRO A 10 -6.20 1.99 4.50
CA PRO A 10 -6.70 3.34 4.74
C PRO A 10 -6.76 4.21 3.49
N VAL A 11 -5.73 4.12 2.64
CA VAL A 11 -5.64 4.91 1.41
C VAL A 11 -6.74 4.51 0.43
N LEU A 12 -6.90 3.21 0.20
CA LEU A 12 -7.94 2.67 -0.68
C LEU A 12 -9.33 3.01 -0.15
N HIS A 13 -9.55 2.84 1.16
CA HIS A 13 -10.83 3.21 1.77
C HIS A 13 -11.15 4.69 1.57
N SER A 14 -10.20 5.61 1.78
CA SER A 14 -10.40 7.04 1.57
C SER A 14 -10.77 7.36 0.12
N VAL A 15 -10.08 6.77 -0.86
CA VAL A 15 -10.38 6.99 -2.28
C VAL A 15 -11.75 6.44 -2.67
N MET A 16 -12.19 5.33 -2.06
CA MET A 16 -13.46 4.67 -2.39
C MET A 16 -14.66 5.21 -1.63
N SER A 17 -14.48 5.95 -0.53
CA SER A 17 -15.57 6.38 0.35
C SER A 17 -15.73 7.90 0.50
N GLU A 18 -14.70 8.69 0.18
CA GLU A 18 -14.75 10.13 0.32
C GLU A 18 -15.52 10.77 -0.85
N PRO A 19 -16.68 11.43 -0.62
CA PRO A 19 -17.52 11.97 -1.70
C PRO A 19 -16.79 12.96 -2.61
N THR A 20 -15.91 13.78 -2.05
CA THR A 20 -15.14 14.78 -2.80
C THR A 20 -14.18 14.12 -3.79
N LEU A 21 -13.56 13.00 -3.38
CA LEU A 21 -12.68 12.22 -4.25
C LEU A 21 -13.48 11.46 -5.31
N LEU A 22 -14.59 10.82 -4.91
CA LEU A 22 -15.45 10.07 -5.84
C LEU A 22 -16.07 10.93 -6.93
N ALA A 23 -16.31 12.23 -6.64
CA ALA A 23 -16.83 13.18 -7.65
C ALA A 23 -15.81 13.53 -8.74
N ARG A 24 -14.51 13.31 -8.49
CA ARG A 24 -13.40 13.76 -9.35
C ARG A 24 -12.47 12.65 -9.81
N CYS A 25 -12.37 11.58 -9.06
CA CYS A 25 -11.41 10.50 -9.28
C CYS A 25 -12.12 9.15 -9.28
N ARG A 26 -11.55 8.21 -10.03
CA ARG A 26 -11.93 6.80 -9.96
C ARG A 26 -10.67 5.98 -9.77
N LEU A 27 -10.72 5.03 -8.86
CA LEU A 27 -9.63 4.09 -8.67
C LEU A 27 -9.66 3.06 -9.80
N GLU A 28 -8.67 3.08 -10.66
CA GLU A 28 -8.52 2.10 -11.74
C GLU A 28 -7.93 0.79 -11.23
N GLY A 29 -6.91 0.88 -10.39
CA GLY A 29 -6.28 -0.30 -9.81
C GLY A 29 -5.09 0.06 -8.92
N VAL A 30 -4.48 -0.98 -8.37
CA VAL A 30 -3.31 -0.88 -7.50
C VAL A 30 -2.10 -1.50 -8.18
N ILE A 31 -1.04 -0.74 -8.29
CA ILE A 31 0.26 -1.19 -8.80
C ILE A 31 1.22 -1.25 -7.63
N THR A 32 1.77 -2.42 -7.35
CA THR A 32 2.79 -2.61 -6.31
C THR A 32 4.14 -2.88 -6.96
N VAL A 33 5.13 -2.09 -6.57
CA VAL A 33 6.51 -2.24 -7.05
C VAL A 33 7.29 -3.07 -6.03
N VAL A 34 7.98 -4.11 -6.49
CA VAL A 34 8.78 -5.02 -5.66
C VAL A 34 10.21 -5.05 -6.19
N ASP A 35 11.16 -4.84 -5.30
CA ASP A 35 12.59 -5.00 -5.57
C ASP A 35 12.96 -6.49 -5.60
N ALA A 36 13.48 -7.00 -6.70
CA ALA A 36 13.81 -8.42 -6.83
C ALA A 36 14.97 -8.85 -5.91
N VAL A 37 15.86 -7.91 -5.56
CA VAL A 37 17.03 -8.20 -4.70
C VAL A 37 16.62 -8.23 -3.22
N ASN A 38 15.86 -7.25 -2.77
CA ASN A 38 15.53 -7.07 -1.35
C ASN A 38 14.10 -7.51 -0.99
N GLY A 39 13.28 -7.84 -1.99
CA GLY A 39 11.85 -8.09 -1.81
C GLY A 39 11.53 -9.22 -0.84
N MET A 40 12.32 -10.30 -0.81
CA MET A 40 12.12 -11.40 0.15
C MET A 40 12.26 -10.90 1.59
N ALA A 41 13.36 -10.21 1.90
CA ALA A 41 13.61 -9.67 3.23
C ALA A 41 12.55 -8.64 3.64
N THR A 42 12.11 -7.80 2.70
CA THR A 42 11.05 -6.81 2.93
C THR A 42 9.71 -7.49 3.25
N LEU A 43 9.33 -8.51 2.50
CA LEU A 43 8.09 -9.27 2.74
C LEU A 43 8.12 -10.07 4.05
N ASP A 44 9.29 -10.48 4.51
CA ASP A 44 9.43 -11.21 5.78
C ASP A 44 9.45 -10.27 6.98
N SER A 45 9.89 -9.02 6.79
CA SER A 45 10.05 -8.05 7.89
C SER A 45 8.87 -7.09 8.05
N HIS A 46 8.04 -6.89 7.00
CA HIS A 46 7.00 -5.86 7.00
C HIS A 46 5.65 -6.40 6.56
N ALA A 47 4.67 -6.38 7.47
CA ALA A 47 3.30 -6.78 7.19
C ALA A 47 2.61 -5.89 6.14
N GLU A 48 2.98 -4.60 6.10
CA GLU A 48 2.50 -3.64 5.11
C GLU A 48 2.91 -4.03 3.69
N ALA A 49 4.13 -4.50 3.49
CA ALA A 49 4.61 -4.99 2.19
C ALA A 49 3.79 -6.21 1.73
N VAL A 50 3.45 -7.12 2.64
CA VAL A 50 2.58 -8.26 2.34
C VAL A 50 1.19 -7.78 1.92
N LYS A 51 0.60 -6.82 2.64
CA LYS A 51 -0.70 -6.23 2.30
C LYS A 51 -0.67 -5.52 0.94
N GLN A 52 0.39 -4.75 0.67
CA GLN A 52 0.57 -4.07 -0.62
C GLN A 52 0.61 -5.05 -1.78
N VAL A 53 1.32 -6.17 -1.65
CA VAL A 53 1.35 -7.23 -2.66
C VAL A 53 -0.01 -7.91 -2.80
N ALA A 54 -0.68 -8.21 -1.68
CA ALA A 54 -1.95 -8.93 -1.69
C ALA A 54 -3.08 -8.11 -2.36
N VAL A 55 -3.08 -6.78 -2.23
CA VAL A 55 -4.12 -5.91 -2.80
C VAL A 55 -3.86 -5.54 -4.27
N ALA A 56 -2.65 -5.74 -4.78
CA ALA A 56 -2.24 -5.33 -6.10
C ALA A 56 -3.08 -5.94 -7.23
N ASP A 57 -3.32 -5.18 -8.29
CA ASP A 57 -3.80 -5.65 -9.60
C ASP A 57 -2.63 -5.94 -10.54
N ARG A 58 -1.53 -5.20 -10.36
CA ARG A 58 -0.26 -5.38 -11.05
C ARG A 58 0.87 -5.38 -10.03
N ILE A 59 1.81 -6.30 -10.21
CA ILE A 59 3.06 -6.33 -9.47
C ILE A 59 4.17 -6.08 -10.47
N VAL A 60 4.98 -5.06 -10.23
CA VAL A 60 6.15 -4.73 -11.06
C VAL A 60 7.40 -5.14 -10.31
N LEU A 61 8.09 -6.14 -10.84
CA LEU A 61 9.36 -6.61 -10.30
C LEU A 61 10.49 -5.80 -10.93
N THR A 62 11.22 -5.07 -10.11
CA THR A 62 12.34 -4.21 -10.50
C THR A 62 13.68 -4.85 -10.13
N LYS A 63 14.78 -4.32 -10.67
CA LYS A 63 16.16 -4.76 -10.39
C LYS A 63 16.44 -6.22 -10.70
N VAL A 64 15.67 -6.81 -11.61
CA VAL A 64 15.88 -8.19 -12.07
C VAL A 64 17.22 -8.34 -12.80
N ASP A 65 17.70 -7.27 -13.42
CA ASP A 65 18.99 -7.18 -14.10
C ASP A 65 20.19 -7.32 -13.16
N LEU A 66 20.00 -7.09 -11.85
CA LEU A 66 21.04 -7.29 -10.85
C LEU A 66 21.17 -8.74 -10.39
N LEU A 67 20.18 -9.58 -10.67
CA LEU A 67 20.17 -11.00 -10.33
C LEU A 67 20.84 -11.79 -11.47
N THR A 68 22.15 -12.05 -11.34
CA THR A 68 22.95 -12.71 -12.36
C THR A 68 23.45 -14.07 -11.89
N GLY A 69 23.71 -14.96 -12.86
CA GLY A 69 24.19 -16.30 -12.56
C GLY A 69 23.13 -17.20 -11.91
N ARG A 70 23.51 -18.39 -11.53
CA ARG A 70 22.59 -19.40 -10.99
C ARG A 70 21.94 -18.97 -9.68
N GLU A 71 22.69 -18.38 -8.79
CA GLU A 71 22.17 -17.88 -7.51
C GLU A 71 21.12 -16.77 -7.73
N GLY A 72 21.38 -15.83 -8.66
CA GLY A 72 20.42 -14.80 -9.01
C GLY A 72 19.14 -15.37 -9.64
N GLU A 73 19.25 -16.40 -10.47
CA GLU A 73 18.10 -17.11 -11.03
C GLU A 73 17.28 -17.78 -9.92
N ASP A 74 17.91 -18.47 -8.98
CA ASP A 74 17.26 -19.13 -7.86
C ASP A 74 16.52 -18.09 -6.97
N MET A 75 17.13 -16.92 -6.69
CA MET A 75 16.50 -15.81 -5.99
C MET A 75 15.28 -15.28 -6.75
N LEU A 76 15.40 -15.10 -8.06
CA LEU A 76 14.29 -14.63 -8.90
C LEU A 76 13.11 -15.62 -8.87
N PHE A 77 13.38 -16.91 -8.98
CA PHE A 77 12.34 -17.94 -8.87
C PHE A 77 11.67 -17.92 -7.49
N ALA A 78 12.43 -17.78 -6.42
CA ALA A 78 11.91 -17.74 -5.06
C ALA A 78 10.97 -16.55 -4.84
N ILE A 79 11.38 -15.34 -5.24
CA ILE A 79 10.53 -14.14 -5.08
C ILE A 79 9.27 -14.24 -5.95
N ILE A 80 9.35 -14.70 -7.19
CA ILE A 80 8.18 -14.90 -8.05
C ILE A 80 7.20 -15.90 -7.42
N ALA A 81 7.71 -17.02 -6.91
CA ALA A 81 6.87 -18.02 -6.22
C ALA A 81 6.17 -17.44 -4.99
N ARG A 82 6.89 -16.64 -4.19
CA ARG A 82 6.33 -15.96 -3.01
C ARG A 82 5.22 -14.97 -3.40
N LEU A 83 5.46 -14.15 -4.42
CA LEU A 83 4.48 -13.18 -4.92
C LEU A 83 3.22 -13.87 -5.46
N ARG A 84 3.38 -14.96 -6.22
CA ARG A 84 2.27 -15.77 -6.72
C ARG A 84 1.47 -16.44 -5.61
N LYS A 85 2.11 -16.85 -4.52
CA LYS A 85 1.44 -17.41 -3.35
C LYS A 85 0.62 -16.33 -2.62
N LEU A 86 1.14 -15.11 -2.50
CA LEU A 86 0.45 -14.00 -1.83
C LEU A 86 -0.70 -13.45 -2.68
N ASN A 87 -0.49 -13.33 -3.97
CA ASN A 87 -1.49 -12.81 -4.89
C ASN A 87 -1.45 -13.51 -6.26
N PRO A 88 -2.15 -14.63 -6.41
CA PRO A 88 -2.18 -15.37 -7.66
C PRO A 88 -2.91 -14.65 -8.80
N ALA A 89 -3.80 -13.69 -8.46
CA ALA A 89 -4.60 -12.95 -9.43
C ALA A 89 -3.86 -11.76 -10.05
N ALA A 90 -2.87 -11.20 -9.35
CA ALA A 90 -2.12 -10.06 -9.87
C ALA A 90 -1.29 -10.44 -11.10
N ARG A 91 -1.31 -9.56 -12.10
CA ARG A 91 -0.40 -9.72 -13.25
C ARG A 91 0.99 -9.27 -12.83
N LEU A 92 1.96 -10.19 -12.90
CA LEU A 92 3.37 -9.91 -12.65
C LEU A 92 4.02 -9.41 -13.95
N LEU A 93 4.70 -8.27 -13.86
CA LEU A 93 5.47 -7.65 -14.92
C LEU A 93 6.88 -7.40 -14.41
N THR A 94 7.86 -7.37 -15.30
CA THR A 94 9.23 -7.01 -14.96
C THR A 94 9.60 -5.70 -15.68
N THR A 95 10.51 -4.93 -15.09
CA THR A 95 11.12 -3.78 -15.80
C THR A 95 12.12 -4.24 -16.86
N HIS A 96 12.58 -5.48 -16.77
CA HIS A 96 13.44 -6.09 -17.76
C HIS A 96 12.67 -6.31 -19.08
N ARG A 97 13.30 -6.08 -20.22
CA ARG A 97 12.73 -6.23 -21.56
C ARG A 97 11.50 -5.37 -21.85
N ASN A 98 11.35 -4.22 -21.15
CA ASN A 98 10.22 -3.29 -21.34
C ASN A 98 8.84 -3.95 -21.16
N GLU A 99 8.70 -4.89 -20.23
CA GLU A 99 7.39 -5.50 -19.99
C GLU A 99 6.45 -4.56 -19.20
N ALA A 100 6.98 -3.69 -18.34
CA ALA A 100 6.22 -2.74 -17.55
C ALA A 100 5.98 -1.43 -18.33
N THR A 101 5.28 -1.51 -19.45
CA THR A 101 4.89 -0.32 -20.22
C THR A 101 3.67 0.36 -19.63
N ALA A 102 3.50 1.66 -19.88
CA ALA A 102 2.33 2.42 -19.45
C ALA A 102 1.02 1.76 -19.87
N GLU A 103 0.94 1.27 -21.10
CA GLU A 103 -0.23 0.56 -21.61
C GLU A 103 -0.55 -0.69 -20.78
N ARG A 104 0.45 -1.49 -20.42
CA ARG A 104 0.24 -2.70 -19.61
C ARG A 104 -0.03 -2.39 -18.14
N LEU A 105 0.37 -1.22 -17.66
CA LEU A 105 0.16 -0.79 -16.28
C LEU A 105 -1.22 -0.17 -16.06
N PHE A 106 -1.69 0.67 -16.99
CA PHE A 106 -2.87 1.51 -16.80
C PHE A 106 -4.15 1.04 -17.52
N THR A 107 -4.17 -0.11 -18.16
CA THR A 107 -5.38 -0.69 -18.78
C THR A 107 -5.98 -1.81 -17.93
N MET A 108 -6.27 -1.52 -16.66
CA MET A 108 -6.74 -2.53 -15.69
C MET A 108 -8.27 -2.58 -15.56
N GLY A 109 -8.97 -1.53 -15.97
CA GLY A 109 -10.37 -1.31 -15.63
C GLY A 109 -10.51 -0.73 -14.21
N LEU A 110 -11.73 -0.66 -13.70
CA LEU A 110 -11.97 -0.12 -12.36
C LEU A 110 -11.58 -1.15 -11.28
N PHE A 111 -11.01 -0.63 -10.20
CA PHE A 111 -10.70 -1.42 -9.02
C PHE A 111 -11.99 -2.02 -8.42
N ASP A 112 -11.98 -3.32 -8.23
CA ASP A 112 -13.13 -4.05 -7.67
C ASP A 112 -12.70 -4.84 -6.43
N PRO A 113 -13.03 -4.35 -5.22
CA PRO A 113 -12.66 -5.03 -3.98
C PRO A 113 -13.30 -6.42 -3.85
N THR A 114 -14.41 -6.70 -4.54
CA THR A 114 -15.09 -7.99 -4.46
C THR A 114 -14.32 -9.12 -5.14
N LYS A 115 -13.46 -8.77 -6.09
CA LYS A 115 -12.57 -9.70 -6.80
C LYS A 115 -11.27 -10.01 -6.07
N LYS A 116 -11.03 -9.37 -4.93
CA LYS A 116 -9.84 -9.59 -4.12
C LYS A 116 -10.00 -10.83 -3.21
N THR A 117 -8.88 -11.32 -2.68
CA THR A 117 -8.88 -12.44 -1.75
C THR A 117 -9.72 -12.14 -0.49
N PRO A 118 -10.18 -13.17 0.22
CA PRO A 118 -10.95 -12.97 1.46
C PRO A 118 -10.23 -12.12 2.49
N ASP A 119 -8.91 -12.25 2.63
CA ASP A 119 -8.11 -11.47 3.57
C ASP A 119 -8.07 -10.00 3.19
N VAL A 120 -7.86 -9.68 1.91
CA VAL A 120 -7.91 -8.29 1.42
C VAL A 120 -9.27 -7.67 1.67
N ARG A 121 -10.35 -8.38 1.39
CA ARG A 121 -11.72 -7.91 1.67
C ARG A 121 -11.95 -7.65 3.16
N LYS A 122 -11.42 -8.51 4.03
CA LYS A 122 -11.50 -8.36 5.49
C LYS A 122 -10.74 -7.12 5.96
N TRP A 123 -9.53 -6.86 5.45
CA TRP A 123 -8.76 -5.64 5.80
C TRP A 123 -9.46 -4.37 5.36
N LEU A 124 -9.99 -4.34 4.13
CA LEU A 124 -10.75 -3.18 3.64
C LEU A 124 -12.03 -2.94 4.43
N ALA A 125 -12.71 -4.00 4.86
CA ALA A 125 -13.89 -3.90 5.71
C ALA A 125 -13.55 -3.39 7.13
N ALA A 126 -12.47 -3.87 7.74
CA ALA A 126 -12.02 -3.42 9.06
C ALA A 126 -11.74 -1.91 9.06
N GLU A 127 -11.09 -1.40 8.03
CA GLU A 127 -10.83 0.04 7.88
C GLU A 127 -12.13 0.87 7.78
N ALA A 128 -13.15 0.34 7.10
CA ALA A 128 -14.45 0.98 7.01
C ALA A 128 -15.12 1.15 8.38
N TYR A 129 -15.02 0.13 9.26
CA TYR A 129 -15.54 0.20 10.62
C TYR A 129 -14.80 1.21 11.48
N GLU A 130 -13.46 1.19 11.47
CA GLU A 130 -12.65 2.13 12.27
C GLU A 130 -12.92 3.60 11.88
N THR A 131 -13.03 3.87 10.58
CA THR A 131 -13.32 5.21 10.08
C THR A 131 -14.74 5.65 10.46
N GLY A 132 -15.70 4.73 10.43
CA GLY A 132 -17.08 4.98 10.87
C GLY A 132 -17.18 5.35 12.36
N GLU A 133 -16.46 4.63 13.23
CA GLU A 133 -16.42 4.92 14.67
C GLU A 133 -15.76 6.26 14.98
N LYS A 134 -14.63 6.59 14.34
CA LYS A 134 -13.96 7.89 14.50
C LYS A 134 -14.87 9.05 14.09
N ARG A 135 -15.64 8.89 13.01
CA ARG A 135 -16.60 9.91 12.55
C ARG A 135 -17.77 10.07 13.50
N ASN A 136 -18.22 8.99 14.13
CA ASN A 136 -19.33 9.04 15.11
C ASN A 136 -18.87 9.68 16.43
N ARG A 137 -17.68 9.37 16.94
CA ARG A 137 -17.09 10.02 18.13
C ARG A 137 -16.94 11.54 17.95
N ARG A 138 -16.52 12.01 16.78
CA ARG A 138 -16.42 13.46 16.48
C ARG A 138 -17.79 14.15 16.46
N ARG A 139 -18.86 13.48 16.05
CA ARG A 139 -20.22 14.05 16.06
C ARG A 139 -20.79 14.21 17.48
N HIS A 140 -20.40 13.34 18.42
CA HIS A 140 -20.82 13.42 19.83
C HIS A 140 -19.97 14.40 20.65
N ALA A 141 -18.76 14.75 20.23
CA ALA A 141 -17.88 15.69 20.92
C ALA A 141 -18.28 17.17 20.78
N HIS A 142 -19.24 17.49 19.91
CA HIS A 142 -19.72 18.87 19.71
C HIS A 142 -20.88 19.30 20.61
N HIS A 143 -21.26 18.50 21.63
CA HIS A 143 -22.40 18.83 22.52
C HIS A 143 -22.03 19.11 23.98
N ASP A 144 -20.76 19.09 24.37
CA ASP A 144 -20.34 19.48 25.71
C ASP A 144 -19.50 20.76 25.66
N GLU A 145 -20.19 21.90 25.75
CA GLU A 145 -19.57 23.17 26.14
C GLU A 145 -19.25 23.11 27.65
N ASN A 146 -18.01 22.72 28.01
CA ASN A 146 -17.30 23.30 29.14
C ASN A 146 -15.85 22.78 29.18
N GLY A 147 -14.93 23.75 29.19
CA GLY A 147 -13.52 23.64 28.95
C GLY A 147 -12.75 22.70 29.86
N HIS A 148 -11.76 22.07 29.23
CA HIS A 148 -10.37 21.98 29.67
C HIS A 148 -9.56 21.48 28.47
N ASP A 149 -8.69 22.35 28.00
CA ASP A 149 -7.68 22.06 26.95
C ASP A 149 -6.70 20.99 27.45
N HIS A 150 -6.93 19.75 27.03
CA HIS A 150 -5.89 18.74 26.98
C HIS A 150 -5.63 18.44 25.50
N HIS A 151 -4.60 19.08 24.96
CA HIS A 151 -4.00 18.72 23.69
C HIS A 151 -3.45 17.31 23.79
N HIS A 152 -4.30 16.30 23.60
CA HIS A 152 -3.84 14.98 23.19
C HIS A 152 -3.49 15.08 21.70
N HIS A 153 -2.22 15.23 21.42
CA HIS A 153 -1.67 14.87 20.13
C HIS A 153 -1.90 13.35 19.98
N ASP A 154 -3.03 12.98 19.38
CA ASP A 154 -3.20 11.63 18.85
C ASP A 154 -2.22 11.50 17.69
N ASP A 155 -1.01 11.09 18.03
CA ASP A 155 0.01 10.68 17.08
C ASP A 155 -0.45 9.36 16.47
N VAL A 156 -1.23 9.47 15.38
CA VAL A 156 -1.76 8.34 14.63
C VAL A 156 -0.68 7.82 13.68
N SER A 157 0.54 7.64 14.19
CA SER A 157 1.57 6.91 13.48
C SER A 157 1.16 5.43 13.47
N ARG A 158 0.65 4.96 12.34
CA ARG A 158 0.36 3.53 12.07
C ARG A 158 1.61 2.77 11.65
N HIS A 159 2.77 3.36 11.84
CA HIS A 159 4.04 2.69 11.65
C HIS A 159 4.36 1.82 12.85
N ASP A 160 4.97 0.68 12.60
CA ASP A 160 5.56 -0.17 13.62
C ASP A 160 6.46 0.66 14.54
N GLU A 161 6.54 0.30 15.84
CA GLU A 161 7.36 0.98 16.85
C GLU A 161 8.84 1.09 16.45
N HIS A 162 9.28 0.32 15.46
CA HIS A 162 10.64 0.32 14.92
C HIS A 162 10.88 1.36 13.82
N ILE A 163 9.84 2.01 13.29
CA ILE A 163 9.98 3.00 12.23
C ILE A 163 10.01 4.40 12.84
N ARG A 164 11.17 5.07 12.71
CA ARG A 164 11.35 6.47 13.10
C ARG A 164 11.58 7.30 11.85
N SER A 165 10.75 8.33 11.66
CA SER A 165 10.97 9.33 10.62
C SER A 165 11.73 10.53 11.19
N PHE A 166 12.64 11.09 10.40
CA PHE A 166 13.32 12.34 10.70
C PHE A 166 13.43 13.17 9.41
N SER A 167 13.44 14.47 9.56
CA SER A 167 13.59 15.40 8.44
C SER A 167 14.79 16.29 8.67
N PHE A 168 15.50 16.62 7.58
CA PHE A 168 16.50 17.67 7.57
C PHE A 168 15.99 18.84 6.75
N THR A 169 16.22 20.04 7.24
CA THR A 169 16.00 21.26 6.46
C THR A 169 17.35 21.95 6.27
N GLU A 170 17.84 21.97 5.04
CA GLU A 170 19.01 22.75 4.65
C GLU A 170 18.54 24.13 4.23
N THR A 171 19.03 25.17 4.91
CA THR A 171 18.65 26.57 4.65
C THR A 171 19.65 27.33 3.80
N GLN A 172 20.79 26.71 3.49
CA GLN A 172 21.81 27.30 2.61
C GLN A 172 21.87 26.49 1.31
N ALA A 173 21.74 27.20 0.20
CA ALA A 173 22.01 26.63 -1.11
C ALA A 173 23.52 26.31 -1.23
N ILE A 174 23.83 25.10 -1.64
CA ILE A 174 25.18 24.64 -1.97
C ILE A 174 25.57 25.21 -3.32
#